data_2f27a457fa6c0ae9585aebc834115281
#
_entry.id   2f27a457fa6c0ae9585aebc834115281
#
_cell.length_a   1.000
_cell.length_b   1.000
_cell.length_c   1.000
_cell.angle_alpha   90.00
_cell.angle_beta   90.00
_cell.angle_gamma   90.00
#
_symmetry.space_group_name_H-M   'P 1'
#
loop_
_entity.id
_entity.type
_entity.pdbx_description
1 polymer ?
#
loop_
_entity_poly.entity_id
_entity_poly.type
_entity_poly.pdbx_seq_one_letter_code
_entity_poly.pdbx_strand_id
1 'polypeptide(L)'
;LPILQGGRVPQELEQLHSDGVRLCIALPYIFRQEDALASLADLKLVLQKSADYGFEGVLVRNLEELAFLTENGYKGSVLLDYGIYIWNHGAQSFILYDESGGKRYEAFSVPLELNGHEIRELIKKKEPEVPAALCVYGRITMMISASCLLKTAGKCSGKAGQNAVQTTQIEDRMSHLMPVSCMCRYCYNVIWNHLPLSLHRQMEEIRRTALADIFRMDFTTENQKQTEKILSFWNEIIQKQQMGNPPYEDYTTGHFRRGVE
;
A
#
# COMPACT_ATOMS: atom_id res chain seq x y z
N LEU A 1 7.10 -10.44 -0.79
CA LEU A 1 6.56 -11.64 -0.15
C LEU A 1 6.76 -12.81 -1.10
N PRO A 2 7.26 -13.96 -0.67
CA PRO A 2 7.02 -15.18 -1.39
C PRO A 2 5.52 -15.48 -1.21
N ILE A 3 4.72 -15.04 -2.18
CA ILE A 3 3.27 -15.27 -2.21
C ILE A 3 3.02 -16.79 -2.29
N LEU A 4 4.00 -17.50 -2.86
CA LEU A 4 3.94 -18.96 -2.98
C LEU A 4 5.05 -19.59 -2.14
N GLN A 5 4.68 -20.33 -1.12
CA GLN A 5 5.57 -21.25 -0.40
C GLN A 5 5.55 -22.61 -1.11
N GLY A 6 6.66 -22.96 -1.77
CA GLY A 6 6.73 -24.21 -2.52
C GLY A 6 5.70 -24.33 -3.66
N GLY A 7 5.31 -23.20 -4.28
CA GLY A 7 4.32 -23.17 -5.36
C GLY A 7 2.85 -23.19 -4.90
N ARG A 8 2.57 -23.03 -3.61
CA ARG A 8 1.20 -22.99 -3.04
C ARG A 8 0.96 -21.68 -2.28
N VAL A 9 -0.28 -21.21 -2.28
CA VAL A 9 -0.73 -20.10 -1.44
C VAL A 9 -0.70 -20.57 0.03
N PRO A 10 -0.23 -19.74 0.98
CA PRO A 10 -0.33 -20.04 2.39
C PRO A 10 -1.79 -20.32 2.83
N GLN A 11 -1.97 -21.34 3.68
CA GLN A 11 -3.29 -21.76 4.12
C GLN A 11 -4.08 -20.63 4.79
N GLU A 12 -3.40 -19.72 5.47
CA GLU A 12 -4.01 -18.56 6.12
C GLU A 12 -4.68 -17.60 5.12
N LEU A 13 -4.11 -17.45 3.91
CA LEU A 13 -4.71 -16.65 2.84
C LEU A 13 -5.90 -17.36 2.21
N GLU A 14 -5.84 -18.68 2.06
CA GLU A 14 -6.99 -19.48 1.60
C GLU A 14 -8.18 -19.37 2.57
N GLN A 15 -7.89 -19.36 3.88
CA GLN A 15 -8.93 -19.16 4.91
C GLN A 15 -9.56 -17.78 4.81
N LEU A 16 -8.76 -16.72 4.71
CA LEU A 16 -9.26 -15.34 4.54
C LEU A 16 -10.17 -15.21 3.31
N HIS A 17 -9.79 -15.83 2.21
CA HIS A 17 -10.62 -15.83 1.00
C HIS A 17 -11.94 -16.56 1.22
N SER A 18 -11.92 -17.72 1.91
CA SER A 18 -13.15 -18.47 2.24
C SER A 18 -14.07 -17.71 3.20
N ASP A 19 -13.51 -16.84 4.04
CA ASP A 19 -14.25 -15.93 4.93
C ASP A 19 -14.80 -14.69 4.20
N GLY A 20 -14.67 -14.63 2.86
CA GLY A 20 -15.18 -13.55 2.04
C GLY A 20 -14.27 -12.32 1.96
N VAL A 21 -13.02 -12.42 2.40
CA VAL A 21 -12.03 -11.35 2.27
C VAL A 21 -11.47 -11.34 0.85
N ARG A 22 -11.57 -10.20 0.17
CA ARG A 22 -10.97 -10.00 -1.15
C ARG A 22 -9.46 -9.84 -1.02
N LEU A 23 -8.70 -10.70 -1.68
CA LEU A 23 -7.24 -10.68 -1.65
C LEU A 23 -6.69 -9.95 -2.86
N CYS A 24 -5.76 -9.01 -2.63
CA CYS A 24 -5.05 -8.30 -3.68
C CYS A 24 -3.54 -8.42 -3.49
N ILE A 25 -2.80 -8.43 -4.58
CA ILE A 25 -1.33 -8.50 -4.59
C ILE A 25 -0.79 -7.09 -4.77
N ALA A 26 0.06 -6.62 -3.85
CA ALA A 26 0.84 -5.41 -4.04
C ALA A 26 2.16 -5.75 -4.76
N LEU A 27 2.41 -5.08 -5.88
CA LEU A 27 3.66 -5.26 -6.64
C LEU A 27 4.86 -4.64 -5.89
N PRO A 28 6.09 -5.11 -6.13
CA PRO A 28 7.28 -4.53 -5.50
C PRO A 28 7.54 -3.13 -6.06
N TYR A 29 7.92 -2.17 -5.20
CA TYR A 29 8.17 -0.78 -5.60
C TYR A 29 9.24 -0.61 -6.68
N ILE A 30 10.21 -1.50 -6.76
CA ILE A 30 11.31 -1.44 -7.72
C ILE A 30 11.45 -2.79 -8.41
N PHE A 31 11.32 -2.78 -9.74
CA PHE A 31 11.70 -3.87 -10.62
C PHE A 31 13.09 -3.59 -11.21
N ARG A 32 14.04 -4.52 -11.02
CA ARG A 32 15.35 -4.44 -11.68
C ARG A 32 15.44 -5.49 -12.78
N GLN A 33 15.96 -5.11 -13.95
CA GLN A 33 16.00 -5.96 -15.15
C GLN A 33 16.61 -7.34 -14.92
N GLU A 34 17.72 -7.45 -14.19
CA GLU A 34 18.39 -8.74 -13.96
C GLU A 34 17.65 -9.64 -12.96
N ASP A 35 17.02 -9.05 -11.94
CA ASP A 35 16.25 -9.78 -10.93
C ASP A 35 14.78 -9.93 -11.33
N ALA A 36 14.35 -9.07 -12.23
CA ALA A 36 13.00 -9.03 -12.74
C ALA A 36 12.64 -10.32 -13.48
N LEU A 37 13.54 -10.92 -14.27
CA LEU A 37 13.19 -12.07 -15.09
C LEU A 37 12.77 -13.29 -14.26
N ALA A 38 13.48 -13.66 -13.21
CA ALA A 38 13.08 -14.76 -12.34
C ALA A 38 11.88 -14.40 -11.47
N SER A 39 11.87 -13.17 -10.88
CA SER A 39 10.76 -12.67 -10.07
C SER A 39 9.52 -12.37 -10.90
N LEU A 40 9.71 -11.93 -12.15
CA LEU A 40 8.64 -11.70 -13.13
C LEU A 40 8.03 -13.02 -13.62
N ALA A 41 8.79 -14.11 -13.77
CA ALA A 41 8.24 -15.41 -14.11
C ALA A 41 7.27 -15.90 -13.02
N ASP A 42 7.69 -15.83 -11.74
CA ASP A 42 6.82 -16.16 -10.61
C ASP A 42 5.60 -15.22 -10.55
N LEU A 43 5.80 -13.92 -10.74
CA LEU A 43 4.73 -12.94 -10.72
C LEU A 43 3.76 -13.14 -11.89
N LYS A 44 4.27 -13.39 -13.11
CA LYS A 44 3.45 -13.74 -14.27
C LYS A 44 2.60 -14.97 -13.99
N LEU A 45 3.20 -16.02 -13.42
CA LEU A 45 2.48 -17.24 -13.05
C LEU A 45 1.37 -16.94 -12.03
N VAL A 46 1.65 -16.15 -11.01
CA VAL A 46 0.65 -15.76 -10.00
C VAL A 46 -0.47 -14.92 -10.63
N LEU A 47 -0.13 -13.96 -11.49
CA LEU A 47 -1.12 -13.11 -12.16
C LEU A 47 -1.98 -13.89 -13.16
N GLN A 48 -1.40 -14.82 -13.90
CA GLN A 48 -2.13 -15.69 -14.85
C GLN A 48 -3.09 -16.64 -14.11
N LYS A 49 -2.73 -17.07 -12.91
CA LYS A 49 -3.50 -17.97 -12.07
C LYS A 49 -4.16 -17.26 -10.88
N SER A 50 -4.37 -15.97 -10.97
CA SER A 50 -4.90 -15.18 -9.83
C SER A 50 -6.22 -15.72 -9.30
N ALA A 51 -7.12 -16.14 -10.21
CA ALA A 51 -8.39 -16.77 -9.82
C ALA A 51 -8.19 -18.11 -9.10
N ASP A 52 -7.23 -18.93 -9.54
CA ASP A 52 -6.94 -20.23 -8.92
C ASP A 52 -6.40 -20.07 -7.49
N TYR A 53 -5.74 -18.94 -7.20
CA TYR A 53 -5.17 -18.61 -5.90
C TYR A 53 -6.06 -17.72 -5.02
N GLY A 54 -7.26 -17.36 -5.49
CA GLY A 54 -8.16 -16.49 -4.76
C GLY A 54 -7.77 -15.01 -4.73
N PHE A 55 -6.82 -14.59 -5.59
CA PHE A 55 -6.47 -13.17 -5.72
C PHE A 55 -7.38 -12.50 -6.75
N GLU A 56 -8.05 -11.43 -6.34
CA GLU A 56 -9.03 -10.73 -7.15
C GLU A 56 -8.46 -9.50 -7.83
N GLY A 57 -7.31 -8.99 -7.35
CA GLY A 57 -6.74 -7.77 -7.91
C GLY A 57 -5.27 -7.54 -7.60
N VAL A 58 -4.75 -6.48 -8.19
CA VAL A 58 -3.36 -6.02 -8.04
C VAL A 58 -3.33 -4.56 -7.62
N LEU A 59 -2.57 -4.26 -6.56
CA LEU A 59 -2.27 -2.89 -6.16
C LEU A 59 -1.01 -2.43 -6.88
N VAL A 60 -1.15 -1.40 -7.71
CA VAL A 60 -0.10 -0.79 -8.53
C VAL A 60 0.40 0.50 -7.87
N ARG A 61 1.71 0.64 -7.74
CA ARG A 61 2.36 1.73 -7.00
C ARG A 61 3.06 2.76 -7.87
N ASN A 62 3.31 2.42 -9.13
CA ASN A 62 3.97 3.30 -10.10
C ASN A 62 3.53 2.97 -11.54
N LEU A 63 3.87 3.85 -12.48
CA LEU A 63 3.46 3.69 -13.89
C LEU A 63 4.15 2.51 -14.59
N GLU A 64 5.36 2.12 -14.16
CA GLU A 64 6.07 0.96 -14.69
C GLU A 64 5.29 -0.34 -14.39
N GLU A 65 4.75 -0.47 -13.18
CA GLU A 65 3.90 -1.60 -12.80
C GLU A 65 2.62 -1.64 -13.65
N LEU A 66 2.00 -0.48 -13.89
CA LEU A 66 0.81 -0.39 -14.73
C LEU A 66 1.10 -0.80 -16.17
N ALA A 67 2.22 -0.34 -16.74
CA ALA A 67 2.69 -0.74 -18.06
C ALA A 67 2.96 -2.25 -18.10
N PHE A 68 3.64 -2.79 -17.08
CA PHE A 68 3.89 -4.23 -16.96
C PHE A 68 2.60 -5.07 -16.99
N LEU A 69 1.57 -4.68 -16.26
CA LEU A 69 0.28 -5.39 -16.28
C LEU A 69 -0.35 -5.35 -17.67
N THR A 70 -0.32 -4.18 -18.33
CA THR A 70 -0.86 -3.99 -19.69
C THR A 70 -0.14 -4.85 -20.72
N GLU A 71 1.21 -4.84 -20.72
CA GLU A 71 2.06 -5.60 -21.63
C GLU A 71 1.89 -7.12 -21.47
N ASN A 72 1.58 -7.58 -20.27
CA ASN A 72 1.35 -8.99 -19.96
C ASN A 72 -0.13 -9.40 -20.06
N GLY A 73 -1.00 -8.51 -20.56
CA GLY A 73 -2.40 -8.80 -20.82
C GLY A 73 -3.23 -9.11 -19.57
N TYR A 74 -2.85 -8.56 -18.41
CA TYR A 74 -3.61 -8.75 -17.17
C TYR A 74 -5.03 -8.20 -17.32
N LYS A 75 -6.02 -9.01 -16.95
CA LYS A 75 -7.46 -8.70 -17.07
C LYS A 75 -8.20 -8.61 -15.73
N GLY A 76 -7.48 -8.83 -14.63
CA GLY A 76 -8.06 -8.71 -13.29
C GLY A 76 -8.20 -7.26 -12.83
N SER A 77 -8.73 -7.09 -11.62
CA SER A 77 -8.91 -5.80 -10.98
C SER A 77 -7.57 -5.10 -10.73
N VAL A 78 -7.49 -3.81 -11.02
CA VAL A 78 -6.33 -2.97 -10.75
C VAL A 78 -6.73 -1.87 -9.77
N LEU A 79 -5.96 -1.75 -8.69
CA LEU A 79 -6.09 -0.70 -7.71
C LEU A 79 -4.86 0.20 -7.78
N LEU A 80 -5.04 1.51 -7.83
CA LEU A 80 -3.92 2.45 -7.84
C LEU A 80 -3.56 2.89 -6.42
N ASP A 81 -2.28 2.76 -6.08
CA ASP A 81 -1.73 3.27 -4.82
C ASP A 81 -1.50 4.80 -4.88
N TYR A 82 -1.36 5.44 -3.74
CA TYR A 82 -1.09 6.88 -3.62
C TYR A 82 0.17 7.32 -4.37
N GLY A 83 1.14 6.44 -4.60
CA GLY A 83 2.35 6.71 -5.41
C GLY A 83 2.11 6.94 -6.91
N ILE A 84 0.91 6.67 -7.43
CA ILE A 84 0.50 7.04 -8.79
C ILE A 84 0.15 8.54 -8.90
N TYR A 85 -0.06 9.21 -7.76
CA TYR A 85 -0.31 10.64 -7.71
C TYR A 85 -1.54 11.13 -8.48
N ILE A 86 -2.71 10.56 -8.20
CA ILE A 86 -3.99 11.10 -8.67
C ILE A 86 -4.33 12.38 -7.89
N TRP A 87 -3.69 13.48 -8.25
CA TRP A 87 -3.84 14.78 -7.56
C TRP A 87 -5.11 15.53 -7.90
N ASN A 88 -5.66 15.26 -9.08
CA ASN A 88 -6.83 15.97 -9.59
C ASN A 88 -7.56 15.16 -10.66
N HIS A 89 -8.70 15.64 -11.07
CA HIS A 89 -9.52 15.01 -12.12
C HIS A 89 -8.77 14.85 -13.45
N GLY A 90 -7.92 15.80 -13.84
CA GLY A 90 -7.13 15.68 -15.09
C GLY A 90 -6.16 14.51 -15.04
N ALA A 91 -5.44 14.32 -13.92
CA ALA A 91 -4.58 13.15 -13.70
C ALA A 91 -5.40 11.85 -13.69
N GLN A 92 -6.57 11.87 -13.05
CA GLN A 92 -7.47 10.73 -13.02
C GLN A 92 -7.91 10.33 -14.43
N SER A 93 -8.45 11.26 -15.21
CA SER A 93 -8.95 11.01 -16.57
C SER A 93 -7.84 10.53 -17.51
N PHE A 94 -6.63 11.09 -17.37
CA PHE A 94 -5.48 10.68 -18.18
C PHE A 94 -5.08 9.22 -17.97
N ILE A 95 -5.18 8.72 -16.73
CA ILE A 95 -4.77 7.36 -16.39
C ILE A 95 -5.94 6.36 -16.52
N LEU A 96 -7.18 6.81 -16.33
CA LEU A 96 -8.36 5.96 -16.18
C LEU A 96 -8.64 5.11 -17.43
N TYR A 97 -8.51 5.69 -18.61
CA TYR A 97 -8.86 5.02 -19.86
C TYR A 97 -7.61 4.64 -20.66
N ASP A 98 -7.66 3.49 -21.31
CA ASP A 98 -6.69 3.12 -22.33
C ASP A 98 -7.06 3.71 -23.70
N GLU A 99 -6.21 3.48 -24.71
CA GLU A 99 -6.42 3.99 -26.08
C GLU A 99 -7.69 3.44 -26.75
N SER A 100 -8.21 2.30 -26.28
CA SER A 100 -9.45 1.68 -26.74
C SER A 100 -10.70 2.19 -26.01
N GLY A 101 -10.52 3.06 -24.99
CA GLY A 101 -11.56 3.53 -24.09
C GLY A 101 -11.90 2.55 -22.97
N GLY A 102 -11.11 1.51 -22.79
CA GLY A 102 -11.24 0.56 -21.70
C GLY A 102 -10.75 1.15 -20.37
N LYS A 103 -11.46 0.85 -19.30
CA LYS A 103 -11.10 1.29 -17.95
C LYS A 103 -9.88 0.52 -17.44
N ARG A 104 -8.82 1.24 -17.04
CA ARG A 104 -7.54 0.64 -16.62
C ARG A 104 -7.50 0.23 -15.16
N TYR A 105 -8.32 0.86 -14.30
CA TYR A 105 -8.33 0.58 -12.87
C TYR A 105 -9.72 0.78 -12.26
N GLU A 106 -9.96 0.15 -11.12
CA GLU A 106 -11.25 0.16 -10.44
C GLU A 106 -11.34 1.14 -9.28
N ALA A 107 -10.24 1.37 -8.57
CA ALA A 107 -10.16 2.31 -7.44
C ALA A 107 -8.77 2.92 -7.34
N PHE A 108 -8.66 4.07 -6.67
CA PHE A 108 -7.38 4.71 -6.41
C PHE A 108 -7.25 5.16 -4.96
N SER A 109 -6.01 5.21 -4.46
CA SER A 109 -5.70 5.80 -3.16
C SER A 109 -5.41 7.29 -3.31
N VAL A 110 -6.02 8.07 -2.44
CA VAL A 110 -5.78 9.53 -2.36
C VAL A 110 -4.31 9.77 -1.98
N PRO A 111 -3.59 10.68 -2.67
CA PRO A 111 -2.23 11.05 -2.32
C PRO A 111 -2.10 11.51 -0.86
N LEU A 112 -1.05 11.06 -0.18
CA LEU A 112 -0.83 11.33 1.25
C LEU A 112 -0.46 12.79 1.54
N GLU A 113 -0.06 13.52 0.51
CA GLU A 113 0.37 14.91 0.56
C GLU A 113 -0.79 15.92 0.55
N LEU A 114 -1.99 15.48 0.14
CA LEU A 114 -3.17 16.35 0.10
C LEU A 114 -3.74 16.61 1.49
N ASN A 115 -4.10 17.87 1.74
CA ASN A 115 -4.87 18.24 2.93
C ASN A 115 -6.37 17.97 2.75
N GLY A 116 -7.14 18.04 3.84
CA GLY A 116 -8.58 17.74 3.81
C GLY A 116 -9.40 18.62 2.86
N HIS A 117 -8.96 19.85 2.57
CA HIS A 117 -9.62 20.72 1.58
C HIS A 117 -9.35 20.26 0.16
N GLU A 118 -8.10 19.95 -0.17
CA GLU A 118 -7.67 19.44 -1.48
C GLU A 118 -8.29 18.08 -1.77
N ILE A 119 -8.33 17.18 -0.77
CA ILE A 119 -9.04 15.90 -0.86
C ILE A 119 -10.51 16.13 -1.21
N ARG A 120 -11.18 17.07 -0.56
CA ARG A 120 -12.59 17.39 -0.84
C ARG A 120 -12.80 17.85 -2.28
N GLU A 121 -11.90 18.69 -2.80
CA GLU A 121 -11.99 19.14 -4.20
C GLU A 121 -11.71 18.01 -5.20
N LEU A 122 -10.78 17.10 -4.89
CA LEU A 122 -10.56 15.90 -5.68
C LEU A 122 -11.80 15.01 -5.71
N ILE A 123 -12.37 14.69 -4.53
CA ILE A 123 -13.53 13.80 -4.41
C ILE A 123 -14.77 14.37 -5.11
N LYS A 124 -14.99 15.67 -5.06
CA LYS A 124 -16.12 16.33 -5.77
C LYS A 124 -16.02 16.19 -7.29
N LYS A 125 -14.81 16.12 -7.82
CA LYS A 125 -14.55 16.15 -9.27
C LYS A 125 -14.12 14.79 -9.85
N LYS A 126 -13.92 13.79 -8.99
CA LYS A 126 -13.55 12.44 -9.46
C LYS A 126 -14.65 11.79 -10.29
N GLU A 127 -14.29 10.85 -11.11
CA GLU A 127 -15.26 9.98 -11.79
C GLU A 127 -16.12 9.25 -10.73
N PRO A 128 -17.46 9.40 -10.77
CA PRO A 128 -18.35 8.87 -9.73
C PRO A 128 -18.23 7.38 -9.50
N GLU A 129 -17.96 6.63 -10.58
CA GLU A 129 -17.87 5.17 -10.57
C GLU A 129 -16.53 4.64 -10.06
N VAL A 130 -15.57 5.52 -9.75
CA VAL A 130 -14.24 5.12 -9.29
C VAL A 130 -14.08 5.47 -7.81
N PRO A 131 -14.14 4.49 -6.91
CA PRO A 131 -13.94 4.71 -5.49
C PRO A 131 -12.55 5.28 -5.17
N ALA A 132 -12.52 6.20 -4.22
CA ALA A 132 -11.31 6.77 -3.66
C ALA A 132 -11.04 6.21 -2.26
N ALA A 133 -9.84 5.67 -2.05
CA ALA A 133 -9.40 5.13 -0.78
C ALA A 133 -8.53 6.15 -0.02
N LEU A 134 -8.92 6.50 1.20
CA LEU A 134 -8.14 7.36 2.09
C LEU A 134 -7.38 6.53 3.10
N CYS A 135 -6.06 6.71 3.16
CA CYS A 135 -5.25 6.11 4.21
C CYS A 135 -5.57 6.79 5.55
N VAL A 136 -6.17 6.05 6.46
CA VAL A 136 -6.57 6.54 7.78
C VAL A 136 -5.63 6.09 8.90
N TYR A 137 -4.88 5.01 8.65
CA TYR A 137 -3.87 4.48 9.55
C TYR A 137 -2.71 3.85 8.75
N GLY A 138 -1.48 4.02 9.27
CA GLY A 138 -0.29 3.32 8.79
C GLY A 138 0.97 4.17 8.81
N ARG A 139 2.13 3.55 8.65
CA ARG A 139 3.39 4.29 8.55
C ARG A 139 3.60 4.78 7.14
N ILE A 140 3.74 6.10 7.00
CA ILE A 140 4.02 6.74 5.71
C ILE A 140 5.42 6.31 5.23
N THR A 141 5.51 5.95 3.95
CA THR A 141 6.80 5.72 3.28
C THR A 141 7.55 7.04 3.14
N MET A 142 8.71 7.15 3.82
CA MET A 142 9.56 8.35 3.74
C MET A 142 10.54 8.26 2.58
N MET A 143 11.05 7.06 2.30
CA MET A 143 12.01 6.85 1.22
C MET A 143 12.00 5.40 0.75
N ILE A 144 12.16 5.21 -0.56
CA ILE A 144 12.48 3.94 -1.18
C ILE A 144 13.90 4.05 -1.73
N SER A 145 14.82 3.21 -1.18
CA SER A 145 16.23 3.29 -1.53
C SER A 145 16.71 2.01 -2.19
N ALA A 146 17.28 2.13 -3.38
CA ALA A 146 17.95 1.05 -4.07
C ALA A 146 19.33 0.70 -3.46
N SER A 147 19.85 1.53 -2.55
CA SER A 147 21.08 1.26 -1.79
C SER A 147 20.76 0.39 -0.58
N CYS A 148 21.19 -0.87 -0.62
CA CYS A 148 20.85 -1.85 0.42
C CYS A 148 21.64 -1.59 1.72
N LEU A 149 20.95 -1.23 2.81
CA LEU A 149 21.54 -0.98 4.12
C LEU A 149 22.27 -2.20 4.68
N LEU A 150 21.72 -3.40 4.51
CA LEU A 150 22.35 -4.64 4.99
C LEU A 150 23.67 -4.92 4.24
N LYS A 151 23.74 -4.63 2.93
CA LYS A 151 24.96 -4.76 2.15
C LYS A 151 25.99 -3.75 2.60
N THR A 152 25.61 -2.50 2.78
CA THR A 152 26.50 -1.41 3.26
C THR A 152 27.03 -1.70 4.65
N ALA A 153 26.23 -2.29 5.54
CA ALA A 153 26.62 -2.67 6.90
C ALA A 153 27.39 -4.01 6.97
N GLY A 154 27.69 -4.66 5.85
CA GLY A 154 28.35 -5.97 5.84
C GLY A 154 27.53 -7.13 6.40
N LYS A 155 26.20 -6.94 6.56
CA LYS A 155 25.27 -7.91 7.16
C LYS A 155 24.43 -8.67 6.11
N CYS A 156 24.70 -8.47 4.82
CA CYS A 156 23.99 -9.14 3.75
C CYS A 156 24.50 -10.55 3.55
N SER A 157 23.64 -11.57 3.65
CA SER A 157 23.94 -12.96 3.38
C SER A 157 23.77 -13.38 1.91
N GLY A 158 23.51 -12.40 1.02
CA GLY A 158 23.25 -12.64 -0.41
C GLY A 158 21.79 -12.91 -0.74
N LYS A 159 21.46 -12.98 -2.04
CA LYS A 159 20.08 -13.20 -2.52
C LYS A 159 19.61 -14.65 -2.40
N ALA A 160 20.55 -15.60 -2.46
CA ALA A 160 20.23 -17.02 -2.41
C ALA A 160 19.71 -17.41 -1.01
N GLY A 161 18.45 -17.79 -0.93
CA GLY A 161 17.80 -18.26 0.29
C GLY A 161 17.10 -17.20 1.14
N GLN A 162 17.11 -15.93 0.74
CA GLN A 162 16.39 -14.87 1.48
C GLN A 162 15.02 -14.57 0.86
N ASN A 163 14.02 -15.31 1.28
CA ASN A 163 12.63 -15.04 0.91
C ASN A 163 11.93 -14.05 1.85
N ALA A 164 12.60 -13.59 2.90
CA ALA A 164 11.99 -12.78 3.93
C ALA A 164 12.36 -11.30 3.81
N VAL A 165 11.41 -10.45 4.17
CA VAL A 165 11.66 -9.06 4.50
C VAL A 165 12.42 -9.03 5.82
N GLN A 166 13.61 -8.42 5.84
CA GLN A 166 14.34 -8.16 7.08
C GLN A 166 14.02 -6.77 7.57
N THR A 167 13.86 -6.61 8.88
CA THR A 167 13.60 -5.31 9.51
C THR A 167 14.85 -4.81 10.22
N THR A 168 15.10 -3.52 10.13
CA THR A 168 16.14 -2.81 10.86
C THR A 168 15.64 -1.40 11.18
N GLN A 169 16.49 -0.56 11.76
CA GLN A 169 16.17 0.83 12.04
C GLN A 169 17.34 1.71 11.66
N ILE A 170 17.04 2.95 11.29
CA ILE A 170 18.01 4.04 11.16
C ILE A 170 17.61 5.17 12.09
N GLU A 171 18.58 5.85 12.66
CA GLU A 171 18.38 7.03 13.49
C GLU A 171 18.61 8.28 12.65
N ASP A 172 17.68 9.24 12.72
CA ASP A 172 17.83 10.53 12.09
C ASP A 172 18.63 11.53 12.96
N ARG A 173 18.85 12.73 12.48
CA ARG A 173 19.59 13.77 13.22
C ARG A 173 18.89 14.25 14.49
N MET A 174 17.62 13.95 14.64
CA MET A 174 16.78 14.30 15.80
C MET A 174 16.59 13.11 16.75
N SER A 175 17.37 12.05 16.54
CA SER A 175 17.30 10.79 17.31
C SER A 175 15.97 10.05 17.18
N HIS A 176 15.22 10.27 16.10
CA HIS A 176 14.06 9.44 15.81
C HIS A 176 14.50 8.13 15.16
N LEU A 177 13.98 7.03 15.68
CA LEU A 177 14.21 5.69 15.13
C LEU A 177 13.21 5.40 14.02
N MET A 178 13.68 5.47 12.80
CA MET A 178 12.87 5.19 11.60
C MET A 178 12.96 3.70 11.25
N PRO A 179 11.83 2.97 11.26
CA PRO A 179 11.82 1.57 10.84
C PRO A 179 12.18 1.42 9.37
N VAL A 180 12.90 0.34 9.06
CA VAL A 180 13.29 0.01 7.68
C VAL A 180 12.93 -1.43 7.37
N SER A 181 12.21 -1.63 6.27
CA SER A 181 11.94 -2.93 5.67
C SER A 181 12.93 -3.17 4.52
N CYS A 182 13.86 -4.10 4.72
CA CYS A 182 14.81 -4.51 3.70
C CYS A 182 14.17 -5.59 2.84
N MET A 183 13.82 -5.24 1.60
CA MET A 183 13.20 -6.13 0.62
C MET A 183 14.30 -6.94 -0.07
N CYS A 184 14.84 -7.93 0.66
CA CYS A 184 16.07 -8.64 0.30
C CYS A 184 16.01 -9.32 -1.08
N ARG A 185 14.84 -9.85 -1.46
CA ARG A 185 14.64 -10.47 -2.79
C ARG A 185 14.89 -9.47 -3.94
N TYR A 186 14.52 -8.21 -3.73
CA TYR A 186 14.57 -7.15 -4.75
C TYR A 186 15.72 -6.17 -4.52
N CYS A 187 16.50 -6.33 -3.45
CA CYS A 187 17.63 -5.49 -3.06
C CYS A 187 17.31 -3.99 -2.98
N TYR A 188 16.19 -3.65 -2.36
CA TYR A 188 15.87 -2.27 -1.98
C TYR A 188 15.34 -2.21 -0.55
N ASN A 189 15.28 -1.00 0.01
CA ASN A 189 14.74 -0.75 1.34
C ASN A 189 13.57 0.21 1.25
N VAL A 190 12.60 0.03 2.14
CA VAL A 190 11.56 1.01 2.42
C VAL A 190 11.78 1.56 3.80
N ILE A 191 11.98 2.87 3.90
CA ILE A 191 12.15 3.59 5.16
C ILE A 191 10.80 4.20 5.51
N TRP A 192 10.32 3.87 6.70
CA TRP A 192 9.02 4.28 7.20
C TRP A 192 9.15 5.45 8.18
N ASN A 193 8.13 6.28 8.26
CA ASN A 193 8.07 7.31 9.29
C ASN A 193 8.15 6.67 10.69
N HIS A 194 8.83 7.33 11.63
CA HIS A 194 8.94 6.89 13.01
C HIS A 194 7.58 6.86 13.73
N LEU A 195 6.63 7.71 13.34
CA LEU A 195 5.26 7.72 13.84
C LEU A 195 4.28 7.15 12.81
N PRO A 196 3.26 6.40 13.23
CA PRO A 196 2.16 6.04 12.34
C PRO A 196 1.29 7.26 12.04
N LEU A 197 0.80 7.37 10.82
CA LEU A 197 -0.35 8.20 10.48
C LEU A 197 -1.56 7.68 11.23
N SER A 198 -2.36 8.56 11.81
CA SER A 198 -3.67 8.21 12.34
C SER A 198 -4.65 9.37 12.26
N LEU A 199 -5.71 9.16 11.51
CA LEU A 199 -6.80 10.15 11.32
C LEU A 199 -8.02 9.86 12.20
N HIS A 200 -7.86 9.09 13.29
CA HIS A 200 -8.98 8.71 14.15
C HIS A 200 -9.79 9.91 14.69
N ARG A 201 -9.11 11.01 15.05
CA ARG A 201 -9.78 12.24 15.51
C ARG A 201 -10.46 13.04 14.40
N GLN A 202 -10.12 12.77 13.14
CA GLN A 202 -10.70 13.42 11.95
C GLN A 202 -11.86 12.62 11.35
N MET A 203 -12.15 11.42 11.86
CA MET A 203 -13.13 10.51 11.27
C MET A 203 -14.55 11.10 11.20
N GLU A 204 -14.96 11.90 12.17
CA GLU A 204 -16.25 12.60 12.13
C GLU A 204 -16.32 13.58 10.95
N GLU A 205 -15.28 14.40 10.75
CA GLU A 205 -15.17 15.30 9.61
C GLU A 205 -15.13 14.52 8.29
N ILE A 206 -14.30 13.49 8.20
CA ILE A 206 -14.14 12.66 7.01
C ILE A 206 -15.48 12.08 6.56
N ARG A 207 -16.27 11.54 7.49
CA ARG A 207 -17.60 11.01 7.19
C ARG A 207 -18.60 12.09 6.80
N ARG A 208 -18.70 13.14 7.60
CA ARG A 208 -19.65 14.24 7.37
C ARG A 208 -19.46 14.88 5.99
N THR A 209 -18.22 14.92 5.51
CA THR A 209 -17.85 15.55 4.23
C THR A 209 -17.60 14.54 3.11
N ALA A 210 -17.81 13.25 3.37
CA ALA A 210 -17.63 12.15 2.41
C ALA A 210 -16.27 12.22 1.67
N LEU A 211 -15.18 12.36 2.43
CA LEU A 211 -13.82 12.50 1.86
C LEU A 211 -13.23 11.19 1.32
N ALA A 212 -13.90 10.07 1.46
CA ALA A 212 -13.47 8.79 0.93
C ALA A 212 -14.63 7.82 0.80
N ASP A 213 -14.52 6.93 -0.16
CA ASP A 213 -15.42 5.79 -0.36
C ASP A 213 -14.90 4.56 0.40
N ILE A 214 -13.57 4.47 0.59
CA ILE A 214 -12.87 3.35 1.22
C ILE A 214 -11.91 3.88 2.29
N PHE A 215 -11.90 3.28 3.48
CA PHE A 215 -10.88 3.54 4.49
C PHE A 215 -9.78 2.50 4.38
N ARG A 216 -8.55 2.97 4.20
CA ARG A 216 -7.36 2.12 4.06
C ARG A 216 -6.51 2.17 5.32
N MET A 217 -6.04 1.00 5.76
CA MET A 217 -5.07 0.86 6.83
C MET A 217 -3.86 0.06 6.35
N ASP A 218 -2.67 0.63 6.51
CA ASP A 218 -1.40 0.04 6.07
C ASP A 218 -0.63 -0.50 7.28
N PHE A 219 -0.57 -1.82 7.42
CA PHE A 219 0.22 -2.49 8.44
C PHE A 219 1.59 -2.85 7.86
N THR A 220 2.66 -2.38 8.47
CA THR A 220 4.03 -2.49 7.94
C THR A 220 5.05 -3.06 8.93
N THR A 221 5.01 -2.61 10.16
CA THR A 221 5.97 -2.98 11.22
C THR A 221 5.31 -3.58 12.44
N GLU A 222 4.00 -3.54 12.49
CA GLU A 222 3.18 -4.04 13.58
C GLU A 222 3.25 -5.58 13.65
N ASN A 223 3.42 -6.10 14.85
CA ASN A 223 3.27 -7.53 15.09
C ASN A 223 1.77 -7.90 15.21
N GLN A 224 1.46 -9.20 15.24
CA GLN A 224 0.10 -9.70 15.30
C GLN A 224 -0.73 -9.05 16.43
N LYS A 225 -0.22 -9.00 17.66
CA LYS A 225 -0.93 -8.42 18.81
C LYS A 225 -1.21 -6.92 18.65
N GLN A 226 -0.27 -6.19 18.06
CA GLN A 226 -0.45 -4.78 17.74
C GLN A 226 -1.52 -4.61 16.66
N THR A 227 -1.44 -5.40 15.59
CA THR A 227 -2.43 -5.40 14.51
C THR A 227 -3.84 -5.67 15.03
N GLU A 228 -4.04 -6.69 15.85
CA GLU A 228 -5.34 -7.03 16.45
C GLU A 228 -5.91 -5.88 17.28
N LYS A 229 -5.08 -5.25 18.14
CA LYS A 229 -5.52 -4.09 18.95
C LYS A 229 -5.90 -2.89 18.09
N ILE A 230 -5.12 -2.61 17.04
CA ILE A 230 -5.36 -1.49 16.13
C ILE A 230 -6.63 -1.75 15.31
N LEU A 231 -6.81 -2.96 14.80
CA LEU A 231 -8.04 -3.34 14.08
C LEU A 231 -9.27 -3.23 14.98
N SER A 232 -9.19 -3.70 16.23
CA SER A 232 -10.29 -3.57 17.20
C SER A 232 -10.65 -2.11 17.45
N PHE A 233 -9.65 -1.25 17.71
CA PHE A 233 -9.85 0.18 17.89
C PHE A 233 -10.50 0.86 16.69
N TRP A 234 -10.00 0.60 15.47
CA TRP A 234 -10.57 1.17 14.26
C TRP A 234 -11.96 0.62 13.92
N ASN A 235 -12.23 -0.65 14.24
CA ASN A 235 -13.57 -1.22 14.09
C ASN A 235 -14.59 -0.51 15.00
N GLU A 236 -14.22 -0.16 16.24
CA GLU A 236 -15.10 0.63 17.11
C GLU A 236 -15.40 2.01 16.53
N ILE A 237 -14.38 2.69 15.99
CA ILE A 237 -14.56 3.99 15.35
C ILE A 237 -15.43 3.85 14.08
N ILE A 238 -15.14 2.87 13.23
CA ILE A 238 -15.81 2.75 11.93
C ILE A 238 -17.25 2.25 12.08
N GLN A 239 -17.47 1.24 12.90
CA GLN A 239 -18.78 0.61 13.04
C GLN A 239 -19.66 1.25 14.12
N LYS A 240 -19.09 1.54 15.29
CA LYS A 240 -19.84 2.02 16.44
C LYS A 240 -19.83 3.52 16.62
N GLN A 241 -19.00 4.25 15.83
CA GLN A 241 -18.77 5.69 15.97
C GLN A 241 -18.32 6.12 17.37
N GLN A 242 -17.66 5.20 18.09
CA GLN A 242 -17.13 5.45 19.43
C GLN A 242 -15.63 5.74 19.34
N MET A 243 -15.22 6.84 19.93
CA MET A 243 -13.81 7.20 20.00
C MET A 243 -13.23 6.74 21.34
N GLY A 244 -12.40 5.71 21.31
CA GLY A 244 -11.59 5.26 22.44
C GLY A 244 -10.19 5.87 22.42
N ASN A 245 -9.35 5.46 23.38
CA ASN A 245 -7.94 5.78 23.35
C ASN A 245 -7.22 4.89 22.33
N PRO A 246 -6.37 5.44 21.46
CA PRO A 246 -5.63 4.65 20.49
C PRO A 246 -4.64 3.71 21.20
N PRO A 247 -4.39 2.52 20.65
CA PRO A 247 -3.44 1.55 21.23
C PRO A 247 -1.97 1.88 20.93
N TYR A 248 -1.67 3.12 20.56
CA TYR A 248 -0.34 3.70 20.32
C TYR A 248 -0.24 5.07 20.99
N GLU A 249 0.94 5.39 21.55
CA GLU A 249 1.16 6.62 22.32
C GLU A 249 1.21 7.85 21.42
N ASP A 250 2.08 7.78 20.39
CA ASP A 250 2.32 8.88 19.47
C ASP A 250 1.88 8.54 18.04
N TYR A 251 1.42 9.57 17.31
CA TYR A 251 1.00 9.48 15.93
C TYR A 251 1.10 10.84 15.24
N THR A 252 1.07 10.81 13.91
CA THR A 252 0.98 12.01 13.06
C THR A 252 -0.34 12.03 12.31
N THR A 253 -0.79 13.23 11.93
CA THR A 253 -1.89 13.38 10.95
C THR A 253 -1.38 13.52 9.51
N GLY A 254 -0.07 13.37 9.29
CA GLY A 254 0.54 13.63 7.99
C GLY A 254 0.23 15.05 7.51
N HIS A 255 -0.05 15.17 6.22
CA HIS A 255 -0.40 16.44 5.57
C HIS A 255 -1.90 16.80 5.64
N PHE A 256 -2.75 15.95 6.22
CA PHE A 256 -4.20 16.12 6.22
C PHE A 256 -4.68 17.51 6.69
N ARG A 257 -3.98 18.13 7.66
CA ARG A 257 -4.34 19.46 8.18
C ARG A 257 -3.69 20.62 7.41
N ARG A 258 -2.44 20.47 6.96
CA ARG A 258 -1.63 21.58 6.47
C ARG A 258 -1.26 21.49 5.00
N GLY A 259 -1.32 20.29 4.41
CA GLY A 259 -0.79 20.03 3.08
C GLY A 259 0.75 19.99 3.04
N VAL A 260 1.29 20.03 1.85
CA VAL A 260 2.73 20.22 1.58
C VAL A 260 2.92 21.70 1.27
N GLU A 261 3.70 22.39 2.10
CA GLU A 261 4.11 23.79 1.88
C GLU A 261 5.30 23.86 0.92
#